data_dd0e9b5fa854f6097a536d4aa1da0469
#
_entry.id   dd0e9b5fa854f6097a536d4aa1da0469
#
_cell.length_a   1.000
_cell.length_b   1.000
_cell.length_c   1.000
_cell.angle_alpha   90.00
_cell.angle_beta   90.00
_cell.angle_gamma   90.00
#
_symmetry.space_group_name_H-M   'P 1'
#
loop_
_entity.id
_entity.type
_entity.pdbx_description
1 polymer ?
#
loop_
_entity_poly.entity_id
_entity_poly.type
_entity_poly.pdbx_seq_one_letter_code
_entity_poly.pdbx_strand_id
1 'polypeptide(L)'
;MAAQLGLVLDCVDPDKLAVFWSVAIGYTTRGRAGTYVLLVDETGRQPKLLLQRVTEPKAGKNRMHFDIETPTVDEEVARLEALGAQRLEALPVEEHGNRWVVMVDPEGNEFCVCNAGQAG
;
A
#
# COMPACT_ATOMS: atom_id res chain seq x y z
N MET A 1 27.18 7.17 -7.25
CA MET A 1 25.75 7.34 -6.92
C MET A 1 25.08 5.98 -6.77
N ALA A 2 24.35 5.80 -5.69
CA ALA A 2 23.66 4.53 -5.47
C ALA A 2 22.44 4.41 -6.40
N ALA A 3 22.09 3.18 -6.72
CA ALA A 3 20.86 2.89 -7.44
C ALA A 3 19.65 3.23 -6.55
N GLN A 4 18.52 3.50 -7.17
CA GLN A 4 17.29 3.79 -6.47
C GLN A 4 16.35 2.60 -6.56
N LEU A 5 15.57 2.40 -5.50
CA LEU A 5 14.58 1.35 -5.45
C LEU A 5 13.26 1.87 -6.05
N GLY A 6 12.69 1.09 -6.95
CA GLY A 6 11.34 1.31 -7.43
C GLY A 6 10.50 0.10 -7.09
N LEU A 7 9.22 0.31 -6.84
CA LEU A 7 8.28 -0.77 -6.55
C LEU A 7 7.32 -0.91 -7.72
N VAL A 8 6.98 -2.15 -8.04
CA VAL A 8 5.97 -2.45 -9.07
C VAL A 8 4.90 -3.31 -8.43
N LEU A 9 3.65 -2.90 -8.58
CA LEU A 9 2.50 -3.64 -8.08
C LEU A 9 1.63 -4.02 -9.28
N ASP A 10 1.49 -5.30 -9.51
CA ASP A 10 0.61 -5.80 -10.55
C ASP A 10 -0.85 -5.67 -10.10
N CYS A 11 -1.72 -5.27 -11.02
CA CYS A 11 -3.13 -5.06 -10.70
C CYS A 11 -4.00 -5.20 -11.95
N VAL A 12 -5.27 -5.41 -11.74
CA VAL A 12 -6.21 -5.53 -12.87
C VAL A 12 -6.63 -4.14 -13.35
N ASP A 13 -6.83 -3.20 -12.45
CA ASP A 13 -7.29 -1.85 -12.79
C ASP A 13 -6.37 -0.81 -12.18
N PRO A 14 -5.27 -0.45 -12.85
CA PRO A 14 -4.32 0.51 -12.30
C PRO A 14 -4.90 1.91 -12.08
N ASP A 15 -5.87 2.35 -12.87
CA ASP A 15 -6.47 3.67 -12.66
C ASP A 15 -7.22 3.73 -11.33
N LYS A 16 -8.01 2.71 -11.06
CA LYS A 16 -8.77 2.62 -9.81
C LYS A 16 -7.86 2.45 -8.61
N LEU A 17 -6.86 1.60 -8.76
CA LEU A 17 -5.92 1.33 -7.67
C LEU A 17 -5.05 2.56 -7.39
N ALA A 18 -4.73 3.35 -8.41
CA ALA A 18 -3.98 4.59 -8.24
C ALA A 18 -4.74 5.60 -7.37
N VAL A 19 -6.06 5.68 -7.50
CA VAL A 19 -6.87 6.55 -6.64
C VAL A 19 -6.71 6.15 -5.17
N PHE A 20 -6.78 4.85 -4.89
CA PHE A 20 -6.59 4.37 -3.53
C PHE A 20 -5.18 4.68 -3.01
N TRP A 21 -4.15 4.22 -3.71
CA TRP A 21 -2.78 4.31 -3.19
C TRP A 21 -2.25 5.74 -3.15
N SER A 22 -2.63 6.60 -4.11
CA SER A 22 -2.18 7.99 -4.06
C SER A 22 -2.65 8.69 -2.80
N VAL A 23 -3.89 8.44 -2.38
CA VAL A 23 -4.43 9.02 -1.15
C VAL A 23 -3.88 8.30 0.08
N ALA A 24 -3.80 6.97 0.02
CA ALA A 24 -3.39 6.17 1.17
C ALA A 24 -1.99 6.53 1.67
N ILE A 25 -1.05 6.71 0.75
CA ILE A 25 0.35 6.99 1.12
C ILE A 25 0.81 8.39 0.74
N GLY A 26 -0.11 9.24 0.28
CA GLY A 26 0.21 10.64 -0.03
C GLY A 26 1.08 10.80 -1.27
N TYR A 27 0.98 9.89 -2.22
CA TYR A 27 1.71 9.98 -3.48
C TYR A 27 0.91 10.76 -4.51
N THR A 28 1.62 11.25 -5.52
CA THR A 28 1.03 11.96 -6.64
C THR A 28 1.07 11.07 -7.87
N THR A 29 -0.03 11.03 -8.62
CA THR A 29 -0.03 10.37 -9.93
C THR A 29 0.80 11.23 -10.89
N ARG A 30 1.95 10.72 -11.31
CA ARG A 30 2.87 11.46 -12.15
C ARG A 30 2.55 11.28 -13.63
N GLY A 31 2.02 10.13 -14.04
CA GLY A 31 1.69 9.90 -15.42
C GLY A 31 1.24 8.48 -15.65
N ARG A 32 0.82 8.24 -16.86
CA ARG A 32 0.43 6.91 -17.29
C ARG A 32 0.92 6.69 -18.71
N ALA A 33 1.27 5.45 -19.03
CA ALA A 33 1.73 5.08 -20.35
C ALA A 33 1.25 3.66 -20.64
N GLY A 34 0.31 3.52 -21.57
CA GLY A 34 -0.24 2.21 -21.90
C GLY A 34 -0.88 1.52 -20.70
N THR A 35 -0.24 0.46 -20.24
CA THR A 35 -0.76 -0.38 -19.14
C THR A 35 -0.22 0.03 -17.77
N TYR A 36 0.46 1.17 -17.67
CA TYR A 36 1.14 1.60 -16.46
C TYR A 36 0.57 2.90 -15.91
N VAL A 37 0.52 3.01 -14.58
CA VAL A 37 0.28 4.28 -13.88
C VAL A 37 1.40 4.47 -12.86
N LEU A 38 2.08 5.61 -12.92
CA LEU A 38 3.21 5.89 -12.03
C LEU A 38 2.78 6.82 -10.91
N LEU A 39 3.04 6.41 -9.68
CA LEU A 39 2.85 7.22 -8.48
C LEU A 39 4.21 7.57 -7.89
N VAL A 40 4.36 8.81 -7.46
CA VAL A 40 5.62 9.27 -6.88
C VAL A 40 5.39 10.02 -5.58
N ASP A 41 6.37 9.94 -4.69
CA ASP A 41 6.47 10.79 -3.53
C ASP A 41 7.14 12.10 -3.98
N GLU A 42 6.42 13.21 -3.90
CA GLU A 42 6.92 14.50 -4.36
C GLU A 42 8.15 14.97 -3.59
N THR A 43 8.34 14.49 -2.36
CA THR A 43 9.52 14.82 -1.59
C THR A 43 10.76 14.06 -2.05
N GLY A 44 10.57 12.99 -2.83
CA GLY A 44 11.67 12.17 -3.31
C GLY A 44 12.30 11.26 -2.28
N ARG A 45 11.73 11.17 -1.09
CA ARG A 45 12.30 10.36 0.01
C ARG A 45 11.92 8.89 -0.07
N GLN A 46 10.79 8.59 -0.67
CA GLN A 46 10.28 7.23 -0.73
C GLN A 46 10.30 6.74 -2.17
N PRO A 47 10.37 5.41 -2.36
CA PRO A 47 10.46 4.86 -3.72
C PRO A 47 9.18 5.14 -4.51
N LYS A 48 9.33 5.25 -5.82
CA LYS A 48 8.18 5.35 -6.71
C LYS A 48 7.42 4.04 -6.71
N LEU A 49 6.12 4.11 -7.00
CA LEU A 49 5.25 2.95 -7.10
C LEU A 49 4.64 2.94 -8.51
N LEU A 50 4.98 1.92 -9.28
CA LEU A 50 4.42 1.73 -10.60
C LEU A 50 3.32 0.69 -10.53
N LEU A 51 2.12 1.06 -10.96
CA LEU A 51 1.00 0.12 -11.05
C LEU A 51 0.97 -0.42 -12.47
N GLN A 52 1.10 -1.73 -12.61
CA GLN A 52 1.17 -2.38 -13.90
C GLN A 52 -0.06 -3.26 -14.12
N ARG A 53 -0.75 -3.04 -15.23
CA ARG A 53 -1.92 -3.84 -15.53
C ARG A 53 -1.51 -5.25 -15.93
N VAL A 54 -2.18 -6.23 -15.31
CA VAL A 54 -2.10 -7.63 -15.66
C VAL A 54 -3.52 -8.16 -15.84
N THR A 55 -3.65 -9.34 -16.44
CA THR A 55 -4.97 -9.92 -16.68
C THR A 55 -5.44 -10.77 -15.51
N GLU A 56 -4.50 -11.29 -14.70
CA GLU A 56 -4.83 -12.18 -13.59
C GLU A 56 -5.13 -11.38 -12.33
N PRO A 57 -6.29 -11.63 -11.67
CA PRO A 57 -6.53 -11.03 -10.37
C PRO A 57 -5.56 -11.61 -9.33
N LYS A 58 -5.41 -10.90 -8.23
CA LYS A 58 -4.56 -11.35 -7.12
C LYS A 58 -5.09 -12.67 -6.57
N ALA A 59 -4.21 -13.64 -6.44
CA ALA A 59 -4.51 -14.96 -5.85
C ALA A 59 -3.37 -15.35 -4.91
N GLY A 60 -3.70 -15.98 -3.81
CA GLY A 60 -2.71 -16.35 -2.80
C GLY A 60 -2.23 -15.17 -2.00
N LYS A 61 -1.31 -15.44 -1.07
CA LYS A 61 -0.76 -14.41 -0.18
C LYS A 61 0.40 -13.69 -0.83
N ASN A 62 0.50 -12.37 -0.61
CA ASN A 62 1.66 -11.62 -1.04
C ASN A 62 2.92 -12.13 -0.32
N ARG A 63 4.00 -12.25 -1.07
CA ARG A 63 5.30 -12.58 -0.46
C ARG A 63 5.99 -11.32 0.07
N MET A 64 5.61 -10.17 -0.45
CA MET A 64 6.09 -8.88 -0.01
C MET A 64 4.88 -7.99 0.26
N HIS A 65 4.92 -7.19 1.30
CA HIS A 65 3.83 -6.28 1.62
C HIS A 65 4.39 -4.94 2.08
N PHE A 66 3.57 -3.91 1.99
CA PHE A 66 3.91 -2.59 2.49
C PHE A 66 3.54 -2.49 3.96
N ASP A 67 4.35 -1.77 4.73
CA ASP A 67 3.99 -1.36 6.08
C ASP A 67 3.72 0.14 6.06
N ILE A 68 2.53 0.53 6.47
CA ILE A 68 2.20 1.93 6.71
C ILE A 68 2.49 2.19 8.18
N GLU A 69 3.54 2.95 8.44
CA GLU A 69 3.97 3.23 9.82
C GLU A 69 3.33 4.53 10.30
N THR A 70 2.70 4.48 11.45
CA THR A 70 1.98 5.61 12.01
C THR A 70 1.90 5.51 13.53
N PRO A 71 1.95 6.62 14.27
CA PRO A 71 1.72 6.59 15.71
C PRO A 71 0.23 6.38 16.08
N THR A 72 -0.69 6.47 15.11
CA THR A 72 -2.13 6.40 15.34
C THR A 72 -2.77 5.30 14.49
N VAL A 73 -2.46 4.06 14.85
CA VAL A 73 -2.87 2.88 14.06
C VAL A 73 -4.38 2.82 13.84
N ASP A 74 -5.18 2.98 14.90
CA ASP A 74 -6.63 2.83 14.77
C ASP A 74 -7.25 3.91 13.87
N GLU A 75 -6.79 5.15 13.98
CA GLU A 75 -7.26 6.24 13.13
C GLU A 75 -6.88 6.01 11.68
N GLU A 76 -5.68 5.52 11.46
CA GLU A 76 -5.20 5.26 10.10
C GLU A 76 -5.99 4.12 9.46
N VAL A 77 -6.26 3.05 10.22
CA VAL A 77 -7.08 1.93 9.72
C VAL A 77 -8.46 2.43 9.30
N ALA A 78 -9.10 3.26 10.14
CA ALA A 78 -10.41 3.81 9.81
C ALA A 78 -10.37 4.67 8.55
N ARG A 79 -9.32 5.47 8.39
CA ARG A 79 -9.13 6.31 7.20
C ARG A 79 -8.99 5.45 5.94
N LEU A 80 -8.20 4.39 6.03
CA LEU A 80 -7.97 3.50 4.89
C LEU A 80 -9.22 2.69 4.54
N GLU A 81 -9.99 2.29 5.55
CA GLU A 81 -11.26 1.62 5.30
C GLU A 81 -12.22 2.52 4.53
N ALA A 82 -12.24 3.80 4.86
CA ALA A 82 -13.08 4.77 4.14
C ALA A 82 -12.63 4.94 2.68
N LEU A 83 -11.39 4.64 2.37
CA LEU A 83 -10.85 4.69 1.01
C LEU A 83 -11.08 3.39 0.22
N GLY A 84 -11.54 2.33 0.88
CA GLY A 84 -11.84 1.06 0.21
C GLY A 84 -10.99 -0.13 0.65
N ALA A 85 -10.08 0.05 1.60
CA ALA A 85 -9.33 -1.07 2.16
C ALA A 85 -10.22 -1.86 3.13
N GLN A 86 -9.85 -3.10 3.38
CA GLN A 86 -10.55 -3.96 4.32
C GLN A 86 -9.55 -4.61 5.26
N ARG A 87 -9.98 -4.87 6.50
CA ARG A 87 -9.19 -5.65 7.43
C ARG A 87 -9.21 -7.10 6.98
N LEU A 88 -8.04 -7.72 6.99
CA LEU A 88 -7.95 -9.14 6.68
C LEU A 88 -8.39 -9.96 7.89
N GLU A 89 -8.09 -9.48 9.10
CA GLU A 89 -8.46 -10.13 10.33
C GLU A 89 -9.16 -9.16 11.26
N ALA A 90 -10.04 -9.70 12.13
CA ALA A 90 -10.88 -8.87 12.99
C ALA A 90 -10.10 -8.11 14.06
N LEU A 91 -9.02 -8.71 14.56
CA LEU A 91 -8.26 -8.14 15.67
C LEU A 91 -6.83 -7.80 15.25
N PRO A 92 -6.26 -6.73 15.81
CA PRO A 92 -4.86 -6.41 15.56
C PRO A 92 -3.95 -7.45 16.21
N VAL A 93 -2.74 -7.57 15.66
CA VAL A 93 -1.69 -8.37 16.27
C VAL A 93 -0.91 -7.48 17.22
N GLU A 94 -0.66 -7.97 18.45
CA GLU A 94 0.15 -7.25 19.43
C GLU A 94 1.22 -8.18 19.97
N GLU A 95 2.47 -7.77 19.84
CA GLU A 95 3.60 -8.62 20.14
C GLU A 95 4.82 -7.77 20.46
N HIS A 96 5.40 -7.98 21.64
CA HIS A 96 6.62 -7.27 22.06
C HIS A 96 6.48 -5.74 22.01
N GLY A 97 5.32 -5.20 22.35
CA GLY A 97 5.08 -3.76 22.29
C GLY A 97 4.75 -3.25 20.90
N ASN A 98 4.78 -4.10 19.88
CA ASN A 98 4.43 -3.77 18.53
C ASN A 98 2.96 -4.10 18.30
N ARG A 99 2.32 -3.26 17.48
CA ARG A 99 0.92 -3.47 17.14
C ARG A 99 0.74 -3.23 15.66
N TRP A 100 0.10 -4.16 14.99
CA TRP A 100 -0.20 -3.97 13.58
C TRP A 100 -1.54 -4.59 13.21
N VAL A 101 -2.14 -4.05 12.16
CA VAL A 101 -3.38 -4.54 11.58
C VAL A 101 -3.09 -4.94 10.14
N VAL A 102 -3.43 -6.17 9.78
CA VAL A 102 -3.28 -6.63 8.40
C VAL A 102 -4.51 -6.21 7.63
N MET A 103 -4.29 -5.54 6.51
CA MET A 103 -5.36 -5.05 5.64
C MET A 103 -5.13 -5.52 4.21
N VAL A 104 -6.14 -5.36 3.38
CA VAL A 104 -6.01 -5.56 1.94
C VAL A 104 -6.48 -4.31 1.23
N ASP A 105 -5.82 -4.00 0.11
CA ASP A 105 -6.25 -2.89 -0.75
C ASP A 105 -7.48 -3.31 -1.59
N PRO A 106 -8.05 -2.42 -2.40
CA PRO A 106 -9.24 -2.75 -3.19
C PRO A 106 -9.09 -3.94 -4.13
N GLU A 107 -7.87 -4.36 -4.45
CA GLU A 107 -7.64 -5.55 -5.27
C GLU A 107 -7.16 -6.75 -4.47
N GLY A 108 -7.19 -6.67 -3.13
CA GLY A 108 -6.84 -7.79 -2.27
C GLY A 108 -5.36 -7.91 -1.95
N ASN A 109 -4.54 -6.91 -2.27
CA ASN A 109 -3.13 -6.94 -1.93
C ASN A 109 -2.95 -6.64 -0.44
N GLU A 110 -2.26 -7.52 0.27
CA GLU A 110 -2.04 -7.36 1.70
C GLU A 110 -1.03 -6.25 2.01
N PHE A 111 -1.33 -5.50 3.04
CA PHE A 111 -0.41 -4.54 3.62
C PHE A 111 -0.71 -4.43 5.12
N CYS A 112 0.20 -3.84 5.86
CA CYS A 112 0.04 -3.68 7.30
C CYS A 112 0.01 -2.21 7.69
N VAL A 113 -0.74 -1.91 8.75
CA VAL A 113 -0.69 -0.62 9.42
C VAL A 113 -0.11 -0.89 10.80
N CYS A 114 1.00 -0.25 11.14
CA CYS A 114 1.73 -0.55 12.36
C CYS A 114 2.24 0.71 13.04
N ASN A 115 2.60 0.59 14.32
CA ASN A 115 3.16 1.74 15.01
C ASN A 115 4.53 2.08 14.41
N ALA A 116 4.79 3.38 14.32
CA ALA A 116 5.97 3.90 13.65
C ALA A 116 7.26 3.29 14.21
N GLY A 117 8.14 2.89 13.30
CA GLY A 117 9.42 2.31 13.65
C GLY A 117 9.37 0.84 14.05
N GLN A 118 8.21 0.19 13.97
CA GLN A 118 8.03 -1.20 14.37
C GLN A 118 7.54 -2.00 13.16
N ALA A 119 8.24 -3.04 12.82
CA ALA A 119 7.84 -3.89 11.70
C ALA A 119 6.53 -4.63 12.01
N GLY A 120 5.66 -4.66 11.06
CA GLY A 120 4.41 -5.39 11.14
C GLY A 120 4.55 -6.85 10.72
#